data_bf4305894e7cfa89e6ba25e3e1c36984
#
_entry.id   bf4305894e7cfa89e6ba25e3e1c36984
#
_cell.length_a   1.000
_cell.length_b   1.000
_cell.length_c   1.000
_cell.angle_alpha   90.00
_cell.angle_beta   90.00
_cell.angle_gamma   90.00
#
_symmetry.space_group_name_H-M   'P 1'
#
loop_
_entity.id
_entity.type
_entity.pdbx_description
1 polymer ?
#
loop_
_entity_poly.entity_id
_entity_poly.type
_entity_poly.pdbx_seq_one_letter_code
_entity_poly.pdbx_strand_id
1 'polypeptide(L)'
;PGNVPCFIEKTANIEKAVSDILTGTCFDNGTICASEQSVVCDAPVAAQVREQFKSHGGHFLNQTEADAVAKVLLTDQRTLNAKIVGKSAEFIANLAGISIPPATRCLLADCGGVGRDFPWSIEKLSPTLAFFVVDGIEAGANRCEEILQFGGMGHTAGMHTQSREAAIRYGQQMPASRVVINSPTTHGAIGFSTDLSPSMTLGCGSWGGNVTSDNVSPIHLLDIKRVAFETKPAGSQRSAVSGKSQISDFKLQSESQEPKTEAQRPKRAEIAAIVDKFLSQKLSDTPKTVESRASKIENQTVEDQSPKTEDRNEASSPVKTIIHELRPPAATNGAKPSAVDFVSETDVRQAFEKGEKIYVTAKTIITPAARDLGDEKEIFAVVK
;
A
#
# COMPACT_ATOMS: atom_id res chain seq x y z
N PRO A 1 -2.08 2.13 -6.54
CA PRO A 1 -1.36 3.29 -6.01
C PRO A 1 -1.56 3.44 -4.50
N GLY A 2 -0.51 3.93 -3.80
CA GLY A 2 -0.56 4.08 -2.36
C GLY A 2 -0.93 5.48 -1.89
N ASN A 3 -0.45 6.50 -2.53
CA ASN A 3 -0.68 7.95 -2.24
C ASN A 3 -1.03 8.28 -0.78
N VAL A 4 -0.23 7.80 0.16
CA VAL A 4 -0.52 7.76 1.60
C VAL A 4 -0.47 9.15 2.22
N PRO A 5 -1.58 9.69 2.77
CA PRO A 5 -1.57 10.88 3.61
C PRO A 5 -1.21 10.53 5.05
N CYS A 6 -0.47 11.41 5.73
CA CYS A 6 -0.20 11.31 7.16
C CYS A 6 -0.62 12.60 7.86
N PHE A 7 -1.57 12.51 8.79
CA PHE A 7 -2.08 13.64 9.54
C PHE A 7 -1.34 13.82 10.87
N ILE A 8 -0.74 14.99 11.09
CA ILE A 8 -0.16 15.40 12.38
C ILE A 8 -1.19 16.27 13.10
N GLU A 9 -1.88 15.68 14.06
CA GLU A 9 -2.88 16.34 14.89
C GLU A 9 -2.18 17.11 16.02
N LYS A 10 -2.77 18.19 16.49
CA LYS A 10 -2.17 19.15 17.45
C LYS A 10 -1.65 18.53 18.76
N THR A 11 -2.17 17.36 19.17
CA THR A 11 -1.71 16.67 20.39
C THR A 11 -0.53 15.73 20.14
N ALA A 12 -0.09 15.57 18.89
CA ALA A 12 0.99 14.66 18.53
C ALA A 12 2.30 14.99 19.25
N ASN A 13 3.10 13.97 19.50
CA ASN A 13 4.53 14.18 19.79
C ASN A 13 5.21 14.55 18.47
N ILE A 14 5.51 15.84 18.29
CA ILE A 14 5.95 16.38 16.99
C ILE A 14 7.31 15.81 16.56
N GLU A 15 8.27 15.69 17.50
CA GLU A 15 9.59 15.13 17.19
C GLU A 15 9.48 13.69 16.67
N LYS A 16 8.71 12.86 17.40
CA LYS A 16 8.45 11.48 16.98
C LYS A 16 7.71 11.43 15.66
N ALA A 17 6.67 12.25 15.47
CA ALA A 17 5.87 12.27 14.24
C ALA A 17 6.73 12.55 13.01
N VAL A 18 7.58 13.57 13.08
CA VAL A 18 8.49 13.94 11.99
C VAL A 18 9.55 12.85 11.75
N SER A 19 10.13 12.30 12.83
CA SER A 19 11.09 11.20 12.73
C SER A 19 10.47 9.97 12.06
N ASP A 20 9.25 9.60 12.44
CA ASP A 20 8.52 8.47 11.87
C ASP A 20 8.20 8.70 10.37
N ILE A 21 7.68 9.87 10.01
CA ILE A 21 7.35 10.22 8.63
C ILE A 21 8.62 10.20 7.74
N LEU A 22 9.73 10.79 8.21
CA LEU A 22 10.98 10.73 7.47
C LEU A 22 11.54 9.31 7.36
N THR A 23 11.36 8.50 8.40
CA THR A 23 11.74 7.09 8.37
C THR A 23 10.92 6.33 7.33
N GLY A 24 9.62 6.53 7.31
CA GLY A 24 8.73 5.87 6.36
C GLY A 24 8.98 6.32 4.91
N THR A 25 8.97 7.64 4.69
CA THR A 25 9.13 8.22 3.33
C THR A 25 10.52 8.01 2.72
N CYS A 26 11.58 7.96 3.56
CA CYS A 26 12.94 7.76 3.07
C CYS A 26 13.37 6.28 3.03
N PHE A 27 12.56 5.37 3.57
CA PHE A 27 12.85 3.95 3.49
C PHE A 27 12.87 3.48 2.03
N ASP A 28 13.97 2.87 1.63
CA ASP A 28 14.22 2.45 0.25
C ASP A 28 13.92 3.57 -0.78
N ASN A 29 14.29 4.82 -0.44
CA ASN A 29 13.98 6.01 -1.22
C ASN A 29 12.49 6.14 -1.60
N GLY A 30 11.58 5.71 -0.73
CA GLY A 30 10.15 5.90 -0.90
C GLY A 30 9.47 4.95 -1.90
N THR A 31 10.10 3.84 -2.27
CA THR A 31 9.53 2.88 -3.23
C THR A 31 8.40 2.04 -2.65
N ILE A 32 8.31 1.94 -1.32
CA ILE A 32 7.23 1.19 -0.68
C ILE A 32 5.91 1.93 -0.87
N CYS A 33 4.91 1.24 -1.39
CA CYS A 33 3.59 1.81 -1.68
C CYS A 33 2.84 2.33 -0.44
N ALA A 34 3.25 1.92 0.76
CA ALA A 34 2.76 2.43 2.04
C ALA A 34 3.58 3.62 2.58
N SER A 35 4.59 4.14 1.84
CA SER A 35 5.35 5.33 2.21
C SER A 35 4.47 6.56 2.24
N GLU A 36 4.69 7.43 3.21
CA GLU A 36 4.04 8.72 3.28
C GLU A 36 4.33 9.54 2.00
N GLN A 37 3.28 10.04 1.36
CA GLN A 37 3.34 10.88 0.17
C GLN A 37 2.96 12.33 0.45
N SER A 38 2.17 12.53 1.52
CA SER A 38 1.69 13.85 1.92
C SER A 38 1.65 13.95 3.43
N VAL A 39 2.04 15.10 3.94
CA VAL A 39 1.86 15.51 5.34
C VAL A 39 0.71 16.50 5.39
N VAL A 40 -0.32 16.17 6.16
CA VAL A 40 -1.39 17.08 6.53
C VAL A 40 -1.13 17.50 7.97
N CYS A 41 -1.00 18.78 8.25
CA CYS A 41 -0.56 19.29 9.55
C CYS A 41 -1.62 20.24 10.13
N ASP A 42 -1.98 20.02 11.40
CA ASP A 42 -2.85 20.93 12.13
C ASP A 42 -2.16 22.28 12.33
N ALA A 43 -2.83 23.38 12.02
CA ALA A 43 -2.29 24.74 12.00
C ALA A 43 -1.55 25.14 13.29
N PRO A 44 -2.07 24.82 14.50
CA PRO A 44 -1.40 25.23 15.75
C PRO A 44 0.02 24.68 15.91
N VAL A 45 0.35 23.56 15.26
CA VAL A 45 1.67 22.90 15.38
C VAL A 45 2.52 23.02 14.11
N ALA A 46 2.00 23.62 13.05
CA ALA A 46 2.65 23.67 11.74
C ALA A 46 4.06 24.29 11.76
N ALA A 47 4.25 25.36 12.52
CA ALA A 47 5.57 25.99 12.65
C ALA A 47 6.60 25.05 13.29
N GLN A 48 6.22 24.38 14.38
CA GLN A 48 7.07 23.43 15.07
C GLN A 48 7.38 22.21 14.20
N VAL A 49 6.39 21.69 13.46
CA VAL A 49 6.56 20.58 12.52
C VAL A 49 7.58 20.92 11.45
N ARG A 50 7.50 22.14 10.86
CA ARG A 50 8.46 22.59 9.86
C ARG A 50 9.88 22.65 10.40
N GLU A 51 10.08 23.18 11.60
CA GLU A 51 11.41 23.23 12.22
C GLU A 51 11.95 21.84 12.52
N GLN A 52 11.11 20.91 12.98
CA GLN A 52 11.52 19.53 13.18
C GLN A 52 11.88 18.83 11.85
N PHE A 53 11.15 19.04 10.77
CA PHE A 53 11.56 18.52 9.45
C PHE A 53 12.93 19.04 9.04
N LYS A 54 13.17 20.36 9.17
CA LYS A 54 14.47 20.97 8.83
C LYS A 54 15.62 20.36 9.64
N SER A 55 15.43 20.21 10.95
CA SER A 55 16.46 19.65 11.84
C SER A 55 16.77 18.18 11.58
N HIS A 56 15.83 17.43 10.96
CA HIS A 56 15.98 16.01 10.64
C HIS A 56 16.31 15.74 9.16
N GLY A 57 16.69 16.78 8.40
CA GLY A 57 17.11 16.63 7.00
C GLY A 57 15.98 16.77 5.97
N GLY A 58 14.82 17.27 6.36
CA GLY A 58 13.79 17.71 5.43
C GLY A 58 14.10 19.12 4.89
N HIS A 59 14.00 19.31 3.59
CA HIS A 59 14.21 20.60 2.96
C HIS A 59 12.91 21.13 2.35
N PHE A 60 12.40 22.23 2.88
CA PHE A 60 11.25 22.94 2.31
C PHE A 60 11.69 23.79 1.13
N LEU A 61 11.14 23.47 -0.03
CA LEU A 61 11.37 24.20 -1.28
C LEU A 61 10.62 25.54 -1.28
N ASN A 62 11.23 26.55 -1.83
CA ASN A 62 10.50 27.76 -2.19
C ASN A 62 9.62 27.50 -3.44
N GLN A 63 8.76 28.44 -3.81
CA GLN A 63 7.81 28.25 -4.92
C GLN A 63 8.51 27.93 -6.24
N THR A 64 9.60 28.64 -6.56
CA THR A 64 10.35 28.42 -7.82
C THR A 64 10.99 27.04 -7.86
N GLU A 65 11.58 26.60 -6.75
CA GLU A 65 12.14 25.25 -6.60
C GLU A 65 11.06 24.18 -6.67
N ALA A 66 9.93 24.39 -5.98
CA ALA A 66 8.81 23.48 -5.99
C ALA A 66 8.21 23.30 -7.41
N ASP A 67 8.13 24.39 -8.19
CA ASP A 67 7.68 24.36 -9.58
C ASP A 67 8.69 23.64 -10.49
N ALA A 68 10.00 23.81 -10.24
CA ALA A 68 11.03 23.10 -10.98
C ALA A 68 10.98 21.59 -10.70
N VAL A 69 10.84 21.21 -9.42
CA VAL A 69 10.69 19.79 -9.04
C VAL A 69 9.38 19.22 -9.58
N ALA A 70 8.27 19.95 -9.53
CA ALA A 70 6.98 19.49 -10.07
C ALA A 70 7.06 19.06 -11.54
N LYS A 71 7.88 19.72 -12.34
CA LYS A 71 8.12 19.38 -13.77
C LYS A 71 8.83 18.03 -13.95
N VAL A 72 9.60 17.59 -12.97
CA VAL A 72 10.30 16.29 -13.03
C VAL A 72 9.55 15.19 -12.28
N LEU A 73 8.59 15.53 -11.41
CA LEU A 73 7.70 14.53 -10.77
C LEU A 73 6.78 13.85 -11.77
N LEU A 74 6.31 14.59 -12.77
CA LEU A 74 5.35 14.14 -13.76
C LEU A 74 5.97 14.09 -15.15
N THR A 75 5.41 13.21 -15.98
CA THR A 75 5.58 13.25 -17.44
C THR A 75 4.69 14.35 -18.08
N ASP A 76 4.87 14.60 -19.37
CA ASP A 76 4.02 15.51 -20.14
C ASP A 76 2.53 15.07 -20.13
N GLN A 77 2.28 13.75 -19.99
CA GLN A 77 0.94 13.18 -19.85
C GLN A 77 0.37 13.31 -18.43
N ARG A 78 1.07 13.98 -17.51
CA ARG A 78 0.71 14.13 -16.09
C ARG A 78 0.60 12.80 -15.33
N THR A 79 1.39 11.81 -15.73
CA THR A 79 1.60 10.56 -14.99
C THR A 79 2.93 10.62 -14.23
N LEU A 80 3.10 9.75 -13.25
CA LEU A 80 4.34 9.65 -12.48
C LEU A 80 5.54 9.43 -13.41
N ASN A 81 6.59 10.24 -13.23
CA ASN A 81 7.84 10.06 -13.97
C ASN A 81 8.67 8.89 -13.38
N ALA A 82 8.72 7.78 -14.08
CA ALA A 82 9.46 6.59 -13.62
C ALA A 82 10.96 6.86 -13.33
N LYS A 83 11.55 7.93 -13.89
CA LYS A 83 12.96 8.28 -13.65
C LYS A 83 13.27 8.69 -12.22
N ILE A 84 12.25 9.14 -11.45
CA ILE A 84 12.44 9.58 -10.05
C ILE A 84 12.12 8.49 -9.03
N VAL A 85 11.46 7.41 -9.42
CA VAL A 85 11.07 6.33 -8.53
C VAL A 85 12.30 5.69 -7.89
N GLY A 86 12.33 5.62 -6.56
CA GLY A 86 13.45 5.08 -5.79
C GLY A 86 14.73 5.90 -5.85
N LYS A 87 14.67 7.16 -6.30
CA LYS A 87 15.83 8.05 -6.34
C LYS A 87 15.91 8.93 -5.10
N SER A 88 17.13 9.29 -4.71
CA SER A 88 17.36 10.17 -3.56
C SER A 88 16.85 11.59 -3.82
N ALA A 89 16.63 12.34 -2.73
CA ALA A 89 16.27 13.75 -2.79
C ALA A 89 17.30 14.57 -3.61
N GLU A 90 18.58 14.29 -3.45
CA GLU A 90 19.67 14.92 -4.19
C GLU A 90 19.57 14.64 -5.71
N PHE A 91 19.31 13.39 -6.10
CA PHE A 91 19.12 13.05 -7.51
C PHE A 91 17.96 13.84 -8.14
N ILE A 92 16.82 13.94 -7.42
CA ILE A 92 15.63 14.65 -7.88
C ILE A 92 15.91 16.14 -7.98
N ALA A 93 16.60 16.74 -7.01
CA ALA A 93 17.01 18.14 -7.03
C ALA A 93 17.92 18.45 -8.21
N ASN A 94 18.93 17.60 -8.45
CA ASN A 94 19.85 17.74 -9.60
C ASN A 94 19.09 17.62 -10.93
N LEU A 95 18.15 16.68 -11.04
CA LEU A 95 17.31 16.53 -12.23
C LEU A 95 16.43 17.76 -12.49
N ALA A 96 15.96 18.42 -11.42
CA ALA A 96 15.18 19.65 -11.49
C ALA A 96 16.05 20.92 -11.67
N GLY A 97 17.38 20.79 -11.61
CA GLY A 97 18.31 21.91 -11.75
C GLY A 97 18.34 22.84 -10.53
N ILE A 98 18.04 22.34 -9.34
CA ILE A 98 18.06 23.09 -8.08
C ILE A 98 19.19 22.61 -7.17
N SER A 99 19.70 23.51 -6.32
CA SER A 99 20.70 23.20 -5.30
C SER A 99 20.01 23.07 -3.94
N ILE A 100 20.35 21.99 -3.22
CA ILE A 100 19.81 21.72 -1.88
C ILE A 100 20.97 21.57 -0.86
N PRO A 101 20.71 21.76 0.44
CA PRO A 101 21.71 21.55 1.46
C PRO A 101 22.26 20.11 1.44
N PRO A 102 23.56 19.92 1.73
CA PRO A 102 24.13 18.60 1.92
C PRO A 102 23.35 17.81 3.00
N ALA A 103 23.26 16.51 2.85
CA ALA A 103 22.52 15.62 3.76
C ALA A 103 20.99 15.83 3.78
N THR A 104 20.42 16.51 2.78
CA THR A 104 18.95 16.55 2.61
C THR A 104 18.43 15.14 2.34
N ARG A 105 17.51 14.68 3.19
CA ARG A 105 16.90 13.34 3.09
C ARG A 105 15.59 13.35 2.31
N CYS A 106 14.83 14.46 2.41
CA CYS A 106 13.50 14.56 1.83
C CYS A 106 13.23 15.99 1.36
N LEU A 107 12.57 16.15 0.22
CA LEU A 107 12.08 17.43 -0.29
C LEU A 107 10.62 17.62 0.12
N LEU A 108 10.28 18.80 0.61
CA LEU A 108 8.92 19.15 0.98
C LEU A 108 8.47 20.41 0.21
N ALA A 109 7.23 20.40 -0.25
CA ALA A 109 6.64 21.58 -0.86
C ALA A 109 5.24 21.87 -0.30
N ASP A 110 4.95 23.13 -0.06
CA ASP A 110 3.60 23.55 0.27
C ASP A 110 2.66 23.25 -0.89
N CYS A 111 1.52 22.64 -0.60
CA CYS A 111 0.54 22.24 -1.59
C CYS A 111 -0.83 22.82 -1.25
N GLY A 112 -1.41 23.58 -2.18
CA GLY A 112 -2.68 24.28 -1.96
C GLY A 112 -3.93 23.43 -2.15
N GLY A 113 -3.82 22.28 -2.84
CA GLY A 113 -4.97 21.44 -3.17
C GLY A 113 -4.56 20.04 -3.62
N VAL A 114 -5.56 19.23 -3.96
CA VAL A 114 -5.40 17.86 -4.44
C VAL A 114 -5.95 17.75 -5.87
N GLY A 115 -5.32 16.95 -6.70
CA GLY A 115 -5.78 16.71 -8.06
C GLY A 115 -4.73 17.02 -9.12
N ARG A 116 -5.14 16.94 -10.38
CA ARG A 116 -4.24 17.03 -11.54
C ARG A 116 -3.50 18.37 -11.64
N ASP A 117 -4.07 19.44 -11.10
CA ASP A 117 -3.46 20.77 -11.11
C ASP A 117 -2.45 20.98 -9.97
N PHE A 118 -2.35 20.00 -9.07
CA PHE A 118 -1.44 19.99 -7.93
C PHE A 118 -0.46 18.81 -8.01
N PRO A 119 0.62 18.92 -8.78
CA PRO A 119 1.56 17.81 -9.05
C PRO A 119 2.13 17.16 -7.80
N TRP A 120 2.27 17.90 -6.71
CA TRP A 120 2.75 17.41 -5.43
C TRP A 120 1.78 16.47 -4.70
N SER A 121 0.49 16.49 -5.07
CA SER A 121 -0.55 15.70 -4.40
C SER A 121 -0.66 14.25 -4.87
N ILE A 122 0.13 13.83 -5.86
CA ILE A 122 0.13 12.46 -6.40
C ILE A 122 1.04 11.52 -5.59
N GLU A 123 0.93 10.23 -5.84
CA GLU A 123 1.93 9.25 -5.42
C GLU A 123 3.24 9.46 -6.21
N LYS A 124 4.37 9.60 -5.50
CA LYS A 124 5.65 9.97 -6.10
C LYS A 124 6.72 8.88 -6.01
N LEU A 125 6.55 7.93 -5.08
CA LEU A 125 7.46 6.81 -4.83
C LEU A 125 8.93 7.26 -4.73
N SER A 126 9.16 8.34 -4.02
CA SER A 126 10.45 8.99 -3.84
C SER A 126 10.44 9.84 -2.57
N PRO A 127 11.60 10.26 -2.01
CA PRO A 127 11.66 11.09 -0.80
C PRO A 127 11.19 12.54 -1.07
N THR A 128 9.92 12.67 -1.43
CA THR A 128 9.27 13.95 -1.72
C THR A 128 7.86 13.98 -1.09
N LEU A 129 7.55 15.02 -0.34
CA LEU A 129 6.30 15.16 0.40
C LEU A 129 5.56 16.43 0.02
N ALA A 130 4.25 16.32 -0.25
CA ALA A 130 3.36 17.45 -0.23
C ALA A 130 3.10 17.84 1.24
N PHE A 131 3.05 19.15 1.53
CA PHE A 131 2.78 19.66 2.86
C PHE A 131 1.52 20.52 2.83
N PHE A 132 0.54 20.14 3.64
CA PHE A 132 -0.73 20.86 3.79
C PHE A 132 -0.88 21.35 5.22
N VAL A 133 -1.39 22.56 5.39
CA VAL A 133 -1.78 23.11 6.69
C VAL A 133 -3.30 23.21 6.71
N VAL A 134 -3.93 22.69 7.76
CA VAL A 134 -5.38 22.62 7.94
C VAL A 134 -5.77 23.06 9.34
N ASP A 135 -7.03 23.40 9.55
CA ASP A 135 -7.53 23.83 10.85
C ASP A 135 -8.42 22.76 11.48
N GLY A 136 -7.82 22.00 12.41
CA GLY A 136 -8.48 21.01 13.20
C GLY A 136 -8.66 19.63 12.53
N ILE A 137 -9.16 18.68 13.33
CA ILE A 137 -9.25 17.27 12.97
C ILE A 137 -10.18 17.01 11.77
N GLU A 138 -11.29 17.76 11.65
CA GLU A 138 -12.23 17.56 10.54
C GLU A 138 -11.61 17.96 9.20
N ALA A 139 -11.00 19.14 9.14
CA ALA A 139 -10.31 19.59 7.94
C ALA A 139 -9.12 18.68 7.61
N GLY A 140 -8.41 18.17 8.63
CA GLY A 140 -7.32 17.20 8.46
C GLY A 140 -7.79 15.88 7.87
N ALA A 141 -8.85 15.31 8.42
CA ALA A 141 -9.43 14.06 7.92
C ALA A 141 -9.99 14.23 6.50
N ASN A 142 -10.71 15.33 6.22
CA ASN A 142 -11.23 15.62 4.89
C ASN A 142 -10.10 15.75 3.84
N ARG A 143 -9.00 16.42 4.19
CA ARG A 143 -7.84 16.54 3.29
C ARG A 143 -7.19 15.18 3.03
N CYS A 144 -7.04 14.35 4.04
CA CYS A 144 -6.50 13.00 3.89
C CYS A 144 -7.41 12.11 3.02
N GLU A 145 -8.72 12.20 3.23
CA GLU A 145 -9.71 11.50 2.40
C GLU A 145 -9.63 11.94 0.94
N GLU A 146 -9.55 13.25 0.67
CA GLU A 146 -9.41 13.82 -0.67
C GLU A 146 -8.14 13.28 -1.38
N ILE A 147 -7.02 13.18 -0.67
CA ILE A 147 -5.77 12.62 -1.19
C ILE A 147 -5.95 11.13 -1.56
N LEU A 148 -6.60 10.35 -0.68
CA LEU A 148 -6.89 8.93 -0.93
C LEU A 148 -7.84 8.75 -2.11
N GLN A 149 -8.90 9.55 -2.21
CA GLN A 149 -9.84 9.52 -3.33
C GLN A 149 -9.17 9.84 -4.66
N PHE A 150 -8.18 10.72 -4.65
CA PHE A 150 -7.43 11.05 -5.86
C PHE A 150 -6.51 9.92 -6.34
N GLY A 151 -5.91 9.13 -5.44
CA GLY A 151 -4.95 8.14 -5.92
C GLY A 151 -4.52 7.05 -4.92
N GLY A 152 -5.27 6.81 -3.83
CA GLY A 152 -4.85 5.86 -2.79
C GLY A 152 -5.97 5.06 -2.14
N MET A 153 -7.13 4.97 -2.79
CA MET A 153 -8.32 4.30 -2.25
C MET A 153 -8.02 2.88 -1.77
N GLY A 154 -8.40 2.62 -0.54
CA GLY A 154 -8.28 1.31 0.09
C GLY A 154 -6.88 0.97 0.61
N HIS A 155 -5.84 1.80 0.35
CA HIS A 155 -4.48 1.41 0.69
C HIS A 155 -4.15 1.67 2.17
N THR A 156 -3.58 2.81 2.51
CA THR A 156 -3.06 3.13 3.84
C THR A 156 -3.22 4.61 4.14
N ALA A 157 -3.51 4.95 5.39
CA ALA A 157 -3.45 6.31 5.91
C ALA A 157 -2.66 6.33 7.22
N GLY A 158 -1.99 7.44 7.52
CA GLY A 158 -1.24 7.65 8.76
C GLY A 158 -1.85 8.76 9.62
N MET A 159 -1.67 8.66 10.94
CA MET A 159 -1.97 9.74 11.86
C MET A 159 -1.03 9.72 13.07
N HIS A 160 -0.57 10.89 13.47
CA HIS A 160 0.11 11.10 14.73
C HIS A 160 -0.76 11.92 15.67
N THR A 161 -1.07 11.37 16.84
CA THR A 161 -1.92 11.98 17.87
C THR A 161 -1.72 11.31 19.22
N GLN A 162 -1.97 12.01 20.32
CA GLN A 162 -2.10 11.42 21.66
C GLN A 162 -3.56 11.18 22.05
N SER A 163 -4.52 11.64 21.24
CA SER A 163 -5.94 11.43 21.46
C SER A 163 -6.42 10.13 20.81
N ARG A 164 -6.78 9.14 21.64
CA ARG A 164 -7.39 7.89 21.15
C ARG A 164 -8.72 8.13 20.42
N GLU A 165 -9.50 9.10 20.89
CA GLU A 165 -10.78 9.46 20.27
C GLU A 165 -10.55 10.05 18.86
N ALA A 166 -9.58 10.96 18.72
CA ALA A 166 -9.20 11.52 17.43
C ALA A 166 -8.74 10.41 16.46
N ALA A 167 -7.93 9.47 16.93
CA ALA A 167 -7.47 8.33 16.12
C ALA A 167 -8.64 7.45 15.62
N ILE A 168 -9.61 7.15 16.50
CA ILE A 168 -10.79 6.34 16.13
C ILE A 168 -11.65 7.11 15.12
N ARG A 169 -11.94 8.39 15.37
CA ARG A 169 -12.73 9.23 14.46
C ARG A 169 -12.09 9.34 13.07
N TYR A 170 -10.78 9.58 13.03
CA TYR A 170 -10.01 9.59 11.79
C TYR A 170 -10.10 8.25 11.07
N GLY A 171 -9.87 7.13 11.79
CA GLY A 171 -9.92 5.79 11.23
C GLY A 171 -11.29 5.42 10.65
N GLN A 172 -12.39 5.89 11.27
CA GLN A 172 -13.75 5.66 10.76
C GLN A 172 -14.02 6.37 9.43
N GLN A 173 -13.37 7.52 9.20
CA GLN A 173 -13.57 8.29 7.98
C GLN A 173 -12.69 7.83 6.83
N MET A 174 -11.46 7.34 7.11
CA MET A 174 -10.50 7.02 6.07
C MET A 174 -10.91 5.84 5.20
N PRO A 175 -11.04 6.01 3.87
CA PRO A 175 -11.27 4.92 2.93
C PRO A 175 -9.96 4.14 2.68
N ALA A 176 -9.39 3.58 3.73
CA ALA A 176 -8.13 2.85 3.74
C ALA A 176 -8.26 1.56 4.56
N SER A 177 -7.68 0.47 4.09
CA SER A 177 -7.71 -0.81 4.78
C SER A 177 -6.79 -0.85 6.00
N ARG A 178 -5.83 0.07 6.07
CA ARG A 178 -4.87 0.22 7.17
C ARG A 178 -4.78 1.69 7.57
N VAL A 179 -5.05 1.96 8.84
CA VAL A 179 -4.83 3.28 9.44
C VAL A 179 -3.76 3.14 10.52
N VAL A 180 -2.58 3.65 10.23
CA VAL A 180 -1.40 3.51 11.09
C VAL A 180 -1.29 4.71 12.03
N ILE A 181 -1.26 4.44 13.33
CA ILE A 181 -1.22 5.49 14.36
C ILE A 181 0.14 5.50 15.04
N ASN A 182 0.78 6.68 15.10
CA ASN A 182 2.04 6.93 15.81
C ASN A 182 3.20 6.00 15.41
N SER A 183 3.30 5.68 14.13
CA SER A 183 4.35 4.84 13.56
C SER A 183 4.60 5.24 12.10
N PRO A 184 5.81 4.99 11.54
CA PRO A 184 6.03 5.09 10.10
C PRO A 184 4.99 4.27 9.35
N THR A 185 4.31 4.84 8.35
CA THR A 185 3.25 4.11 7.65
C THR A 185 3.78 2.91 6.88
N THR A 186 5.01 2.96 6.36
CA THR A 186 5.70 1.81 5.75
C THR A 186 5.82 0.64 6.70
N HIS A 187 6.39 0.88 7.90
CA HIS A 187 6.63 -0.16 8.88
C HIS A 187 5.33 -0.67 9.51
N GLY A 188 4.41 0.25 9.80
CA GLY A 188 3.12 -0.10 10.41
C GLY A 188 2.24 -0.91 9.46
N ALA A 189 2.14 -0.53 8.20
CA ALA A 189 1.28 -1.21 7.25
C ALA A 189 1.73 -2.64 6.94
N ILE A 190 3.04 -2.91 6.90
CA ILE A 190 3.58 -4.25 6.64
C ILE A 190 3.64 -5.14 7.89
N GLY A 191 3.18 -4.65 9.05
CA GLY A 191 3.19 -5.43 10.30
C GLY A 191 4.54 -5.50 11.02
N PHE A 192 5.49 -4.59 10.69
CA PHE A 192 6.79 -4.54 11.37
C PHE A 192 6.73 -3.82 12.73
N SER A 193 5.94 -2.74 12.82
CA SER A 193 5.78 -1.93 14.04
C SER A 193 4.36 -1.93 14.62
N THR A 194 3.50 -2.81 14.11
CA THR A 194 2.12 -3.02 14.55
C THR A 194 1.81 -4.52 14.62
N ASP A 195 0.66 -4.88 15.19
CA ASP A 195 0.19 -6.28 15.25
C ASP A 195 -0.53 -6.74 13.96
N LEU A 196 -0.41 -6.01 12.86
CA LEU A 196 -0.90 -6.47 11.56
C LEU A 196 -0.08 -7.68 11.09
N SER A 197 -0.70 -8.58 10.34
CA SER A 197 0.01 -9.74 9.76
C SER A 197 1.19 -9.28 8.91
N PRO A 198 2.43 -9.78 9.14
CA PRO A 198 3.59 -9.39 8.36
C PRO A 198 3.42 -9.74 6.88
N SER A 199 3.47 -8.73 6.01
CA SER A 199 3.41 -8.93 4.55
C SER A 199 3.87 -7.70 3.79
N MET A 200 4.56 -7.91 2.68
CA MET A 200 4.86 -6.86 1.70
C MET A 200 3.76 -6.70 0.64
N THR A 201 2.82 -7.64 0.56
CA THR A 201 1.67 -7.57 -0.35
C THR A 201 0.45 -7.13 0.42
N LEU A 202 -0.05 -5.94 0.11
CA LEU A 202 -1.12 -5.28 0.84
C LEU A 202 -2.38 -5.23 -0.04
N GLY A 203 -3.47 -5.86 0.42
CA GLY A 203 -4.77 -5.76 -0.23
C GLY A 203 -5.43 -4.41 0.04
N CYS A 204 -6.05 -3.81 -0.95
CA CYS A 204 -6.74 -2.52 -0.83
C CYS A 204 -8.27 -2.66 -0.71
N GLY A 205 -8.77 -3.89 -0.59
CA GLY A 205 -10.18 -4.19 -0.46
C GLY A 205 -11.02 -3.73 -1.66
N SER A 206 -12.33 -3.70 -1.49
CA SER A 206 -13.27 -3.29 -2.54
C SER A 206 -13.07 -1.83 -2.98
N TRP A 207 -12.65 -0.93 -2.09
CA TRP A 207 -12.32 0.46 -2.44
C TRP A 207 -11.19 0.55 -3.46
N GLY A 208 -10.19 -0.31 -3.36
CA GLY A 208 -9.05 -0.37 -4.28
C GLY A 208 -9.23 -1.37 -5.41
N GLY A 209 -10.43 -1.94 -5.59
CA GLY A 209 -10.70 -2.96 -6.60
C GLY A 209 -10.00 -4.30 -6.38
N ASN A 210 -9.65 -4.62 -5.12
CA ASN A 210 -8.99 -5.86 -4.75
C ASN A 210 -9.98 -6.85 -4.10
N VAL A 211 -9.66 -8.14 -4.18
CA VAL A 211 -10.47 -9.21 -3.59
C VAL A 211 -10.31 -9.33 -2.07
N THR A 212 -9.26 -8.75 -1.49
CA THR A 212 -9.00 -8.72 -0.05
C THR A 212 -8.53 -7.36 0.42
N SER A 213 -8.84 -7.00 1.67
CA SER A 213 -8.30 -5.85 2.38
C SER A 213 -7.13 -6.22 3.31
N ASP A 214 -6.78 -7.50 3.37
CA ASP A 214 -5.79 -8.01 4.31
C ASP A 214 -4.35 -7.80 3.84
N ASN A 215 -3.43 -7.91 4.78
CA ASN A 215 -2.05 -8.20 4.47
C ASN A 215 -1.98 -9.64 3.96
N VAL A 216 -1.59 -9.82 2.70
CA VAL A 216 -1.67 -11.13 2.04
C VAL A 216 -0.68 -12.10 2.66
N SER A 217 -1.16 -13.24 3.10
CA SER A 217 -0.39 -14.33 3.71
C SER A 217 -0.71 -15.66 3.01
N PRO A 218 -0.01 -16.75 3.30
CA PRO A 218 -0.27 -18.04 2.66
C PRO A 218 -1.71 -18.53 2.75
N ILE A 219 -2.47 -18.12 3.77
CA ILE A 219 -3.90 -18.49 3.91
C ILE A 219 -4.75 -18.01 2.74
N HIS A 220 -4.38 -16.90 2.10
CA HIS A 220 -5.09 -16.35 0.95
C HIS A 220 -4.87 -17.15 -0.34
N LEU A 221 -3.90 -18.08 -0.33
CA LEU A 221 -3.57 -18.96 -1.44
C LEU A 221 -4.13 -20.39 -1.24
N LEU A 222 -4.89 -20.60 -0.13
CA LEU A 222 -5.43 -21.92 0.19
C LEU A 222 -6.90 -22.01 -0.21
N ASP A 223 -7.25 -23.02 -0.98
CA ASP A 223 -8.63 -23.43 -1.22
C ASP A 223 -9.15 -24.23 -0.03
N ILE A 224 -10.12 -23.69 0.68
CA ILE A 224 -10.70 -24.31 1.86
C ILE A 224 -12.00 -25.03 1.48
N LYS A 225 -11.98 -26.38 1.45
CA LYS A 225 -13.17 -27.19 1.31
C LYS A 225 -13.83 -27.40 2.67
N ARG A 226 -15.13 -27.18 2.75
CA ARG A 226 -15.93 -27.35 3.97
C ARG A 226 -16.95 -28.47 3.76
N VAL A 227 -17.02 -29.42 4.73
CA VAL A 227 -18.09 -30.40 4.81
C VAL A 227 -19.05 -29.93 5.90
N ALA A 228 -20.29 -29.66 5.53
CA ALA A 228 -21.30 -29.16 6.46
C ALA A 228 -22.40 -30.24 6.66
N PHE A 229 -22.66 -30.56 7.93
CA PHE A 229 -23.74 -31.45 8.33
C PHE A 229 -24.95 -30.62 8.76
N GLU A 230 -26.16 -31.12 8.51
CA GLU A 230 -27.36 -30.49 9.02
C GLU A 230 -27.36 -30.45 10.56
N THR A 231 -27.46 -29.27 11.12
CA THR A 231 -27.57 -29.04 12.58
C THR A 231 -28.94 -28.57 13.02
N LYS A 232 -29.78 -28.16 12.05
CA LYS A 232 -31.19 -27.72 12.28
C LYS A 232 -32.05 -28.28 11.17
N PRO A 233 -33.09 -29.07 11.47
CA PRO A 233 -34.00 -29.63 10.46
C PRO A 233 -34.62 -28.52 9.59
N ALA A 234 -34.52 -28.65 8.28
CA ALA A 234 -35.04 -27.65 7.34
C ALA A 234 -36.58 -27.46 7.41
N GLY A 235 -37.31 -28.46 7.95
CA GLY A 235 -38.76 -28.43 8.15
C GLY A 235 -39.25 -27.67 9.37
N SER A 236 -38.37 -27.35 10.34
CA SER A 236 -38.81 -26.72 11.61
C SER A 236 -39.21 -25.24 11.50
N GLN A 237 -38.97 -24.59 10.38
CA GLN A 237 -39.30 -23.17 10.16
C GLN A 237 -40.65 -22.95 9.40
N ARG A 238 -41.32 -24.01 8.93
CA ARG A 238 -42.58 -23.81 8.17
C ARG A 238 -43.82 -23.58 9.04
N SER A 239 -43.75 -23.73 10.36
CA SER A 239 -44.87 -23.50 11.25
C SER A 239 -45.05 -22.08 11.74
N ALA A 240 -44.13 -21.15 11.41
CA ALA A 240 -44.20 -19.76 11.89
C ALA A 240 -44.74 -18.76 10.85
N VAL A 241 -45.08 -19.19 9.62
CA VAL A 241 -45.51 -18.28 8.54
C VAL A 241 -47.01 -18.41 8.22
N SER A 242 -47.79 -19.08 9.08
CA SER A 242 -49.27 -19.14 8.96
C SER A 242 -49.94 -18.28 10.02
N GLY A 243 -49.61 -17.03 10.12
CA GLY A 243 -50.26 -16.08 11.04
C GLY A 243 -49.98 -14.66 10.62
N LYS A 244 -50.92 -14.08 9.89
CA LYS A 244 -51.18 -12.62 9.69
C LYS A 244 -49.98 -11.69 9.76
N SER A 245 -49.59 -11.20 8.58
CA SER A 245 -48.90 -9.94 8.41
C SER A 245 -49.39 -8.85 9.36
N GLN A 246 -48.64 -8.57 10.41
CA GLN A 246 -48.67 -7.30 11.13
C GLN A 246 -47.27 -6.70 11.05
N ILE A 247 -47.04 -5.94 9.99
CA ILE A 247 -45.99 -4.94 9.93
C ILE A 247 -46.53 -3.76 10.74
N SER A 248 -46.34 -3.79 12.05
CA SER A 248 -46.39 -2.63 12.91
C SER A 248 -45.54 -2.93 14.15
N ASP A 249 -44.71 -1.98 14.48
CA ASP A 249 -43.89 -1.86 15.68
C ASP A 249 -42.58 -2.61 15.76
N PHE A 250 -41.65 -2.28 14.86
CA PHE A 250 -40.23 -2.35 15.22
C PHE A 250 -39.89 -1.09 16.03
N LYS A 251 -40.34 -1.05 17.31
CA LYS A 251 -39.73 -0.14 18.29
C LYS A 251 -38.34 -0.64 18.57
N LEU A 252 -37.34 0.14 18.10
CA LEU A 252 -35.97 0.09 18.64
C LEU A 252 -36.07 0.39 20.15
N GLN A 253 -36.11 -0.65 20.95
CA GLN A 253 -35.77 -0.53 22.36
C GLN A 253 -34.24 -0.49 22.42
N SER A 254 -33.71 0.71 22.53
CA SER A 254 -32.36 0.94 23.03
C SER A 254 -32.37 0.65 24.53
N GLU A 255 -32.31 -0.60 24.90
CA GLU A 255 -31.90 -0.97 26.25
C GLU A 255 -30.35 -1.04 26.22
N SER A 256 -29.76 -0.01 26.79
CA SER A 256 -28.40 0.01 27.29
C SER A 256 -28.24 -1.12 28.31
N GLN A 257 -27.84 -2.31 27.84
CA GLN A 257 -27.28 -3.30 28.73
C GLN A 257 -25.83 -2.98 28.95
N GLU A 258 -25.53 -2.41 30.12
CA GLU A 258 -24.19 -2.39 30.68
C GLU A 258 -23.57 -3.80 30.62
N PRO A 259 -22.29 -3.94 30.27
CA PRO A 259 -21.63 -5.24 30.24
C PRO A 259 -21.59 -5.81 31.67
N LYS A 260 -22.34 -6.86 31.89
CA LYS A 260 -22.29 -7.62 33.14
C LYS A 260 -20.88 -8.20 33.32
N THR A 261 -20.21 -7.65 34.33
CA THR A 261 -19.24 -8.23 35.22
C THR A 261 -18.07 -9.04 34.68
N GLU A 262 -16.91 -8.59 35.08
CA GLU A 262 -15.53 -9.15 35.10
C GLU A 262 -15.36 -10.63 35.52
N ALA A 263 -16.39 -11.43 35.61
CA ALA A 263 -16.38 -12.76 36.24
C ALA A 263 -16.09 -13.94 35.30
N GLN A 264 -15.79 -13.73 34.00
CA GLN A 264 -15.53 -14.85 33.05
C GLN A 264 -14.28 -14.70 32.21
N ARG A 265 -13.34 -13.84 32.55
CA ARG A 265 -12.00 -13.93 31.96
C ARG A 265 -11.16 -14.90 32.77
N PRO A 266 -10.63 -15.98 32.17
CA PRO A 266 -9.74 -16.88 32.90
C PRO A 266 -8.55 -16.07 33.45
N LYS A 267 -8.26 -16.25 34.73
CA LYS A 267 -7.19 -15.54 35.40
C LYS A 267 -5.87 -15.92 34.73
N ARG A 268 -4.94 -14.98 34.63
CA ARG A 268 -3.61 -15.18 34.03
C ARG A 268 -2.91 -16.45 34.51
N ALA A 269 -3.13 -16.85 35.76
CA ALA A 269 -2.63 -18.09 36.34
C ALA A 269 -3.27 -19.35 35.74
N GLU A 270 -4.55 -19.31 35.37
CA GLU A 270 -5.24 -20.44 34.73
C GLU A 270 -4.79 -20.64 33.28
N ILE A 271 -4.56 -19.52 32.58
CA ILE A 271 -3.99 -19.56 31.23
C ILE A 271 -2.55 -20.11 31.26
N ALA A 272 -1.73 -19.65 32.21
CA ALA A 272 -0.37 -20.16 32.40
C ALA A 272 -0.35 -21.66 32.69
N ALA A 273 -1.23 -22.15 33.56
CA ALA A 273 -1.34 -23.57 33.88
C ALA A 273 -1.77 -24.43 32.66
N ILE A 274 -2.65 -23.92 31.80
CA ILE A 274 -3.06 -24.60 30.55
C ILE A 274 -1.89 -24.66 29.57
N VAL A 275 -1.13 -23.57 29.44
CA VAL A 275 0.05 -23.50 28.56
C VAL A 275 1.15 -24.42 29.06
N ASP A 276 1.45 -24.42 30.35
CA ASP A 276 2.46 -25.31 30.95
C ASP A 276 2.09 -26.79 30.80
N LYS A 277 0.81 -27.14 30.95
CA LYS A 277 0.31 -28.50 30.74
C LYS A 277 0.44 -28.92 29.27
N PHE A 278 0.16 -28.03 28.32
CA PHE A 278 0.29 -28.31 26.89
C PHE A 278 1.77 -28.47 26.49
N LEU A 279 2.65 -27.61 26.98
CA LEU A 279 4.09 -27.68 26.71
C LEU A 279 4.70 -28.97 27.33
N SER A 280 4.30 -29.34 28.57
CA SER A 280 4.77 -30.57 29.23
C SER A 280 4.35 -31.81 28.47
N GLN A 281 3.15 -31.88 27.91
CA GLN A 281 2.68 -32.95 27.06
C GLN A 281 3.47 -33.05 25.74
N LYS A 282 3.75 -31.92 25.10
CA LYS A 282 4.53 -31.85 23.85
C LYS A 282 6.00 -32.24 24.05
N LEU A 283 6.60 -31.88 25.19
CA LEU A 283 8.00 -32.22 25.54
C LEU A 283 8.19 -33.70 25.95
N SER A 284 7.15 -34.37 26.44
CA SER A 284 7.20 -35.79 26.77
C SER A 284 7.08 -36.69 25.53
N ASP A 285 6.57 -36.21 24.39
CA ASP A 285 6.40 -36.96 23.17
C ASP A 285 7.58 -36.84 22.18
N THR A 286 8.70 -36.22 22.58
CA THR A 286 9.89 -36.10 21.72
C THR A 286 10.85 -37.27 22.03
N PRO A 287 11.23 -38.12 21.06
CA PRO A 287 12.20 -39.19 21.29
C PRO A 287 13.56 -38.60 21.69
N LYS A 288 14.09 -39.06 22.80
CA LYS A 288 15.46 -38.76 23.24
C LYS A 288 16.44 -39.42 22.27
N THR A 289 17.02 -38.66 21.37
CA THR A 289 18.36 -38.89 20.78
C THR A 289 18.79 -37.72 19.92
N VAL A 290 19.54 -36.79 20.48
CA VAL A 290 20.69 -36.17 19.83
C VAL A 290 21.67 -35.79 20.93
N GLU A 291 22.71 -36.61 21.07
CA GLU A 291 23.88 -36.29 21.90
C GLU A 291 24.67 -35.11 21.32
N SER A 292 25.10 -34.30 22.25
CA SER A 292 26.13 -33.28 22.24
C SER A 292 27.16 -33.32 21.11
N ARG A 293 27.27 -32.26 20.34
CA ARG A 293 28.52 -31.77 19.78
C ARG A 293 28.60 -30.25 19.94
N ALA A 294 29.05 -29.82 21.08
CA ALA A 294 29.66 -28.50 21.26
C ALA A 294 31.18 -28.76 21.26
N SER A 295 31.91 -28.22 20.32
CA SER A 295 33.20 -27.59 20.49
C SER A 295 33.94 -27.41 19.16
N LYS A 296 34.57 -26.22 19.06
CA LYS A 296 35.60 -25.80 18.11
C LYS A 296 35.10 -25.18 16.79
N ILE A 297 34.99 -23.86 16.85
CA ILE A 297 35.18 -23.00 15.67
C ILE A 297 36.52 -22.31 15.88
N GLU A 298 37.57 -22.80 15.25
CA GLU A 298 38.84 -22.11 15.03
C GLU A 298 38.69 -21.25 13.76
N ASN A 299 39.18 -20.02 13.85
CA ASN A 299 39.30 -19.05 12.79
C ASN A 299 40.01 -19.65 11.55
N GLN A 300 39.39 -19.60 10.39
CA GLN A 300 40.06 -19.64 9.09
C GLN A 300 39.52 -18.54 8.19
N THR A 301 40.43 -17.65 7.83
CA THR A 301 40.32 -16.68 6.73
C THR A 301 39.97 -17.37 5.44
N VAL A 302 38.90 -16.94 4.79
CA VAL A 302 38.51 -17.44 3.46
C VAL A 302 38.93 -16.41 2.41
N GLU A 303 39.84 -16.82 1.56
CA GLU A 303 40.20 -16.18 0.31
C GLU A 303 39.08 -16.29 -0.71
N ASP A 304 38.90 -15.18 -1.43
CA ASP A 304 37.99 -14.96 -2.54
C ASP A 304 38.24 -15.97 -3.69
N GLN A 305 37.30 -16.84 -4.01
CA GLN A 305 37.26 -17.56 -5.27
C GLN A 305 35.83 -17.62 -5.83
N SER A 306 35.62 -16.83 -6.86
CA SER A 306 34.41 -16.84 -7.69
C SER A 306 34.26 -18.21 -8.40
N PRO A 307 33.08 -18.85 -8.38
CA PRO A 307 32.86 -20.03 -9.21
C PRO A 307 32.45 -19.64 -10.63
N LYS A 308 33.14 -20.26 -11.58
CA LYS A 308 32.85 -20.27 -13.01
C LYS A 308 31.48 -20.91 -13.25
N THR A 309 30.67 -20.25 -14.05
CA THR A 309 29.43 -20.78 -14.62
C THR A 309 29.72 -21.92 -15.60
N GLU A 310 29.22 -23.12 -15.29
CA GLU A 310 29.05 -24.19 -16.27
C GLU A 310 27.62 -24.19 -16.80
N ASP A 311 27.50 -24.16 -18.13
CA ASP A 311 26.27 -24.30 -18.89
C ASP A 311 25.57 -25.63 -18.58
N ARG A 312 24.35 -25.60 -18.11
CA ARG A 312 23.41 -26.73 -18.22
C ARG A 312 22.20 -26.30 -19.03
N ASN A 313 22.22 -26.70 -20.30
CA ASN A 313 21.03 -26.82 -21.14
C ASN A 313 20.07 -27.85 -20.54
N GLU A 314 18.93 -27.40 -20.03
CA GLU A 314 17.73 -28.24 -19.92
C GLU A 314 16.60 -27.57 -20.67
N ALA A 315 16.16 -28.27 -21.72
CA ALA A 315 15.08 -27.87 -22.60
C ALA A 315 13.74 -27.89 -21.86
N SER A 316 13.16 -26.73 -21.59
CA SER A 316 11.75 -26.60 -21.27
C SER A 316 10.97 -26.44 -22.56
N SER A 317 9.97 -27.32 -22.75
CA SER A 317 9.07 -27.32 -23.91
C SER A 317 8.37 -25.97 -24.07
N PRO A 318 8.30 -25.40 -25.28
CA PRO A 318 7.66 -24.12 -25.49
C PRO A 318 6.13 -24.26 -25.41
N VAL A 319 5.51 -23.44 -24.57
CA VAL A 319 4.07 -23.18 -24.64
C VAL A 319 3.79 -22.58 -26.03
N LYS A 320 3.01 -23.29 -26.84
CA LYS A 320 2.59 -22.78 -28.16
C LYS A 320 1.61 -21.65 -27.96
N THR A 321 2.09 -20.43 -28.06
CA THR A 321 1.24 -19.25 -28.27
C THR A 321 0.87 -19.24 -29.75
N ILE A 322 -0.42 -19.37 -30.08
CA ILE A 322 -0.93 -19.22 -31.45
C ILE A 322 -0.94 -17.74 -31.76
N ILE A 323 0.04 -17.28 -32.53
CA ILE A 323 0.07 -15.92 -33.05
C ILE A 323 -0.72 -15.91 -34.37
N HIS A 324 -1.91 -15.29 -34.38
CA HIS A 324 -2.61 -14.99 -35.60
C HIS A 324 -1.98 -13.76 -36.24
N GLU A 325 -1.30 -13.93 -37.37
CA GLU A 325 -0.88 -12.83 -38.24
C GLU A 325 -2.12 -12.19 -38.88
N LEU A 326 -2.53 -11.02 -38.39
CA LEU A 326 -3.56 -10.23 -39.03
C LEU A 326 -2.91 -9.30 -40.06
N ARG A 327 -3.41 -9.36 -41.32
CA ARG A 327 -3.09 -8.38 -42.36
C ARG A 327 -3.49 -6.98 -41.88
N PRO A 328 -2.62 -5.97 -42.00
CA PRO A 328 -2.95 -4.60 -41.61
C PRO A 328 -4.08 -4.06 -42.52
N PRO A 329 -5.03 -3.31 -41.96
CA PRO A 329 -5.98 -2.54 -42.78
C PRO A 329 -5.20 -1.48 -43.56
N ALA A 330 -5.67 -1.18 -44.78
CA ALA A 330 -5.04 -0.28 -45.71
C ALA A 330 -4.79 1.10 -45.12
N ALA A 331 -3.53 1.54 -45.24
CA ALA A 331 -3.02 2.78 -44.70
C ALA A 331 -3.72 4.01 -45.27
N THR A 332 -4.19 4.90 -44.40
CA THR A 332 -4.37 6.31 -44.73
C THR A 332 -3.27 7.10 -44.00
N ASN A 333 -2.38 7.67 -44.82
CA ASN A 333 -1.32 8.63 -44.48
C ASN A 333 -0.17 8.19 -43.56
N GLY A 334 0.89 7.77 -44.14
CA GLY A 334 2.32 8.16 -44.13
C GLY A 334 3.16 8.12 -42.82
N ALA A 335 2.64 7.77 -41.64
CA ALA A 335 3.48 7.60 -40.46
C ALA A 335 3.49 6.12 -40.04
N LYS A 336 4.71 5.54 -39.88
CA LYS A 336 4.83 4.19 -39.33
C LYS A 336 4.28 4.20 -37.90
N PRO A 337 3.40 3.25 -37.53
CA PRO A 337 2.91 3.18 -36.16
C PRO A 337 4.06 2.93 -35.18
N SER A 338 4.22 3.79 -34.19
CA SER A 338 5.22 3.62 -33.14
C SER A 338 4.66 2.71 -32.03
N ALA A 339 5.45 1.73 -31.63
CA ALA A 339 5.11 0.91 -30.48
C ALA A 339 5.20 1.72 -29.19
N VAL A 340 4.35 1.38 -28.21
CA VAL A 340 4.38 1.99 -26.88
C VAL A 340 5.29 1.17 -25.95
N ASP A 341 5.87 1.83 -24.95
CA ASP A 341 6.76 1.16 -23.99
C ASP A 341 6.00 0.51 -22.82
N PHE A 342 4.80 1.00 -22.51
CA PHE A 342 3.97 0.54 -21.39
C PHE A 342 2.49 0.57 -21.77
N VAL A 343 1.73 -0.44 -21.29
CA VAL A 343 0.26 -0.54 -21.48
C VAL A 343 -0.40 -0.91 -20.15
N SER A 344 -1.34 -0.08 -19.72
CA SER A 344 -2.23 -0.33 -18.59
C SER A 344 -3.61 -0.82 -19.06
N GLU A 345 -4.42 -1.35 -18.13
CA GLU A 345 -5.82 -1.73 -18.42
C GLU A 345 -6.65 -0.55 -18.95
N THR A 346 -6.40 0.66 -18.43
CA THR A 346 -7.09 1.88 -18.87
C THR A 346 -6.80 2.20 -20.35
N ASP A 347 -5.55 1.99 -20.78
CA ASP A 347 -5.17 2.22 -22.19
C ASP A 347 -5.89 1.23 -23.12
N VAL A 348 -6.01 -0.03 -22.70
CA VAL A 348 -6.76 -1.04 -23.45
C VAL A 348 -8.24 -0.71 -23.54
N ARG A 349 -8.86 -0.26 -22.45
CA ARG A 349 -10.28 0.17 -22.46
C ARG A 349 -10.50 1.36 -23.38
N GLN A 350 -9.64 2.36 -23.32
CA GLN A 350 -9.71 3.53 -24.21
C GLN A 350 -9.51 3.17 -25.67
N ALA A 351 -8.55 2.31 -25.98
CA ALA A 351 -8.30 1.84 -27.34
C ALA A 351 -9.51 1.06 -27.88
N PHE A 352 -10.12 0.21 -27.04
CA PHE A 352 -11.32 -0.53 -27.40
C PHE A 352 -12.52 0.39 -27.71
N GLU A 353 -12.78 1.40 -26.84
CA GLU A 353 -13.84 2.40 -27.06
C GLU A 353 -13.66 3.21 -28.33
N LYS A 354 -12.40 3.50 -28.71
CA LYS A 354 -12.05 4.23 -29.93
C LYS A 354 -11.94 3.36 -31.17
N GLY A 355 -11.97 2.04 -31.03
CA GLY A 355 -11.74 1.08 -32.12
C GLY A 355 -10.31 1.10 -32.67
N GLU A 356 -9.34 1.50 -31.83
CA GLU A 356 -7.92 1.63 -32.15
C GLU A 356 -7.13 0.39 -31.70
N LYS A 357 -6.00 0.10 -32.37
CA LYS A 357 -5.05 -0.93 -31.96
C LYS A 357 -3.89 -0.30 -31.18
N ILE A 358 -3.39 -1.00 -30.15
CA ILE A 358 -2.18 -0.64 -29.43
C ILE A 358 -1.01 -1.42 -30.02
N TYR A 359 -0.01 -0.70 -30.54
CA TYR A 359 1.18 -1.30 -31.14
C TYR A 359 2.22 -1.59 -30.06
N VAL A 360 2.61 -2.87 -29.95
CA VAL A 360 3.52 -3.36 -28.91
C VAL A 360 4.75 -4.08 -29.51
N THR A 361 5.86 -4.09 -28.78
CA THR A 361 7.07 -4.88 -29.10
C THR A 361 7.31 -5.93 -28.01
N ALA A 362 8.32 -6.79 -28.22
CA ALA A 362 8.76 -7.72 -27.19
C ALA A 362 9.27 -7.04 -25.89
N LYS A 363 9.58 -5.72 -25.95
CA LYS A 363 10.06 -4.93 -24.81
C LYS A 363 8.95 -4.14 -24.12
N THR A 364 7.74 -4.09 -24.71
CA THR A 364 6.60 -3.38 -24.12
C THR A 364 6.20 -4.04 -22.80
N ILE A 365 6.13 -3.26 -21.76
CA ILE A 365 5.62 -3.71 -20.45
C ILE A 365 4.10 -3.63 -20.47
N ILE A 366 3.42 -4.76 -20.34
CA ILE A 366 1.97 -4.85 -20.32
C ILE A 366 1.55 -5.39 -18.96
N THR A 367 0.69 -4.65 -18.24
CA THR A 367 0.19 -5.13 -16.95
C THR A 367 -0.65 -6.41 -17.13
N PRO A 368 -0.74 -7.32 -16.14
CA PRO A 368 -1.52 -8.55 -16.25
C PRO A 368 -2.98 -8.29 -16.67
N ALA A 369 -3.66 -7.33 -16.02
CA ALA A 369 -5.04 -6.97 -16.36
C ALA A 369 -5.17 -6.38 -17.78
N ALA A 370 -4.19 -5.59 -18.23
CA ALA A 370 -4.15 -5.08 -19.60
C ALA A 370 -3.96 -6.21 -20.62
N ARG A 371 -3.15 -7.21 -20.29
CA ARG A 371 -2.92 -8.36 -21.15
C ARG A 371 -4.18 -9.18 -21.31
N ASP A 372 -4.82 -9.56 -20.20
CA ASP A 372 -6.05 -10.36 -20.21
C ASP A 372 -7.15 -9.67 -21.02
N LEU A 373 -7.39 -8.38 -20.77
CA LEU A 373 -8.42 -7.61 -21.47
C LEU A 373 -8.04 -7.35 -22.93
N GLY A 374 -6.76 -7.06 -23.21
CA GLY A 374 -6.28 -6.75 -24.56
C GLY A 374 -6.25 -7.97 -25.47
N ASP A 375 -5.95 -9.15 -24.92
CA ASP A 375 -6.00 -10.42 -25.63
C ASP A 375 -7.46 -10.85 -25.88
N GLU A 376 -8.35 -10.69 -24.87
CA GLU A 376 -9.80 -10.94 -25.02
C GLU A 376 -10.44 -10.07 -26.12
N LYS A 377 -10.05 -8.80 -26.18
CA LYS A 377 -10.61 -7.81 -27.13
C LYS A 377 -9.78 -7.67 -28.41
N GLU A 378 -8.72 -8.46 -28.56
CA GLU A 378 -7.80 -8.43 -29.73
C GLU A 378 -7.25 -7.03 -30.02
N ILE A 379 -6.88 -6.26 -28.99
CA ILE A 379 -6.45 -4.86 -29.11
C ILE A 379 -4.99 -4.73 -29.51
N PHE A 380 -4.13 -5.71 -29.21
CA PHE A 380 -2.70 -5.61 -29.48
C PHE A 380 -2.31 -5.90 -30.92
N ALA A 381 -1.35 -5.11 -31.43
CA ALA A 381 -0.69 -5.33 -32.70
C ALA A 381 0.85 -5.34 -32.48
N VAL A 382 1.50 -6.44 -32.83
CA VAL A 382 2.95 -6.59 -32.62
C VAL A 382 3.70 -5.93 -33.78
N VAL A 383 4.62 -5.00 -33.45
CA VAL A 383 5.53 -4.37 -34.41
C VAL A 383 6.90 -5.03 -34.24
N LYS A 384 7.47 -5.47 -35.37
CA LYS A 384 8.83 -6.06 -35.42
C LYS A 384 9.92 -5.00 -35.47
#